data_aa42cf3ec8627531add22ca1cf6daacb
#
_entry.id   aa42cf3ec8627531add22ca1cf6daacb
#
_cell.length_a   1.000
_cell.length_b   1.000
_cell.length_c   1.000
_cell.angle_alpha   90.00
_cell.angle_beta   90.00
_cell.angle_gamma   90.00
#
_symmetry.space_group_name_H-M   'P 1'
#
loop_
_entity.id
_entity.type
_entity.pdbx_description
1 polymer ?
#
loop_
_entity_poly.entity_id
_entity_poly.type
_entity_poly.pdbx_seq_one_letter_code
_entity_poly.pdbx_strand_id
1 'polypeptide(L)'
;DVMPPSITNMNEEFGLINNNPTYGITNVKGVGSSVFTKMKKDMEELGINPMECDWNCFLLCVSPTVNKKAFEALILAGCFDCFKIPRTQMMHEFSVIKELSKREKTWLRSYALDKRGSTVSECLEDMIKASMNKDKNRPIFRKDRVPVVQDLINSYSNPGYSLTDSFSWLAKQENDYLGISLTCNKVDEYNTDMSNCSCKEFVNGFESTHGIVLAVQIERVREWKIKNGRAKGQKMAFVTASDSSCSIDNITVFSDEWAKYKKLIYEGNTVLLRGSRDKGRGGFLLKRAEQLRS
;
A
#
# COMPACT_ATOMS: atom_id res chain seq x y z
N ASP A 1 -15.79 2.36 6.09
CA ASP A 1 -14.46 1.90 5.63
C ASP A 1 -13.38 2.73 6.36
N VAL A 2 -12.27 2.11 6.71
CA VAL A 2 -11.13 2.81 7.31
C VAL A 2 -10.31 3.45 6.19
N MET A 3 -10.01 4.74 6.32
CA MET A 3 -9.22 5.47 5.32
C MET A 3 -7.72 5.28 5.56
N PRO A 4 -6.91 5.11 4.51
CA PRO A 4 -5.46 5.02 4.64
C PRO A 4 -4.82 6.34 5.12
N PRO A 5 -3.60 6.28 5.68
CA PRO A 5 -2.87 7.49 6.03
C PRO A 5 -2.54 8.29 4.77
N SER A 6 -2.67 9.61 4.84
CA SER A 6 -2.38 10.49 3.70
C SER A 6 -1.75 11.80 4.15
N ILE A 7 -0.74 12.25 3.41
CA ILE A 7 -0.14 13.57 3.63
C ILE A 7 -1.08 14.73 3.30
N THR A 8 -2.14 14.50 2.55
CA THR A 8 -3.14 15.55 2.27
C THR A 8 -3.96 15.91 3.49
N ASN A 9 -4.16 14.97 4.39
CA ASN A 9 -4.94 15.16 5.62
C ASN A 9 -4.06 15.57 6.81
N MET A 10 -2.74 15.28 6.74
CA MET A 10 -1.77 15.52 7.82
C MET A 10 -2.30 15.13 9.20
N ASN A 11 -2.98 13.97 9.28
CA ASN A 11 -3.46 13.41 10.53
C ASN A 11 -2.31 12.69 11.24
N GLU A 12 -2.01 13.08 12.48
CA GLU A 12 -0.88 12.50 13.20
C GLU A 12 -1.19 11.07 13.65
N GLU A 13 -2.29 10.89 14.37
CA GLU A 13 -2.70 9.62 14.94
C GLU A 13 -4.02 9.13 14.31
N PHE A 14 -4.38 7.89 14.62
CA PHE A 14 -5.67 7.33 14.23
C PHE A 14 -6.82 8.18 14.78
N GLY A 15 -7.75 8.54 13.94
CA GLY A 15 -8.84 9.43 14.31
C GLY A 15 -10.01 9.41 13.32
N LEU A 16 -10.92 10.35 13.50
CA LEU A 16 -12.07 10.54 12.59
C LEU A 16 -11.85 11.78 11.73
N ILE A 17 -11.92 11.62 10.41
CA ILE A 17 -11.97 12.72 9.45
C ILE A 17 -13.28 12.59 8.69
N ASN A 18 -14.15 13.61 8.78
CA ASN A 18 -15.48 13.62 8.17
C ASN A 18 -16.30 12.35 8.52
N ASN A 19 -16.26 11.93 9.79
CA ASN A 19 -16.88 10.71 10.33
C ASN A 19 -16.30 9.38 9.79
N ASN A 20 -15.22 9.39 9.03
CA ASN A 20 -14.54 8.17 8.60
C ASN A 20 -13.33 7.91 9.48
N PRO A 21 -13.18 6.69 10.05
CA PRO A 21 -11.96 6.26 10.72
C PRO A 21 -10.79 6.39 9.75
N THR A 22 -9.73 7.05 10.16
CA THR A 22 -8.58 7.35 9.28
C THR A 22 -7.28 7.02 10.01
N TYR A 23 -6.39 6.27 9.36
CA TYR A 23 -5.05 6.06 9.88
C TYR A 23 -4.27 7.36 9.91
N GLY A 24 -3.54 7.58 11.01
CA GLY A 24 -2.58 8.67 11.10
C GLY A 24 -1.23 8.28 10.53
N ILE A 25 -0.43 9.28 10.22
CA ILE A 25 0.92 9.10 9.65
C ILE A 25 1.85 8.39 10.65
N THR A 26 1.69 8.63 11.95
CA THR A 26 2.51 7.97 13.00
C THR A 26 2.08 6.54 13.30
N ASN A 27 0.94 6.09 12.78
CA ASN A 27 0.56 4.68 12.83
C ASN A 27 1.30 3.82 11.82
N VAL A 28 2.01 4.42 10.87
CA VAL A 28 2.91 3.71 9.95
C VAL A 28 4.13 3.21 10.72
N LYS A 29 4.39 1.92 10.67
CA LYS A 29 5.52 1.28 11.35
C LYS A 29 6.85 1.91 10.95
N GLY A 30 7.59 2.41 11.93
CA GLY A 30 8.87 3.09 11.73
C GLY A 30 8.77 4.61 11.53
N VAL A 31 7.57 5.17 11.65
CA VAL A 31 7.31 6.62 11.57
C VAL A 31 6.85 7.12 12.95
N GLY A 32 7.67 7.92 13.60
CA GLY A 32 7.33 8.51 14.90
C GLY A 32 6.89 9.98 14.80
N SER A 33 6.34 10.54 15.90
CA SER A 33 5.86 11.93 15.97
C SER A 33 6.93 12.95 15.60
N SER A 34 8.21 12.68 15.87
CA SER A 34 9.31 13.57 15.47
C SER A 34 9.46 13.70 13.95
N VAL A 35 9.22 12.60 13.20
CA VAL A 35 9.23 12.60 11.74
C VAL A 35 8.04 13.39 11.20
N PHE A 36 6.86 13.13 11.77
CA PHE A 36 5.63 13.83 11.41
C PHE A 36 5.76 15.34 11.62
N THR A 37 6.14 15.76 12.82
CA THR A 37 6.30 17.18 13.18
C THR A 37 7.30 17.89 12.28
N LYS A 38 8.44 17.22 12.00
CA LYS A 38 9.45 17.78 11.12
C LYS A 38 8.97 17.91 9.68
N MET A 39 8.34 16.88 9.15
CA MET A 39 7.80 16.89 7.79
C MET A 39 6.74 17.98 7.62
N LYS A 40 5.83 18.11 8.58
CA LYS A 40 4.79 19.15 8.59
C LYS A 40 5.41 20.55 8.61
N LYS A 41 6.35 20.78 9.53
CA LYS A 41 7.07 22.06 9.63
C LYS A 41 7.80 22.42 8.33
N ASP A 42 8.54 21.47 7.75
CA ASP A 42 9.28 21.70 6.50
C ASP A 42 8.33 22.02 5.34
N MET A 43 7.18 21.37 5.25
CA MET A 43 6.16 21.67 4.23
C MET A 43 5.59 23.08 4.42
N GLU A 44 5.28 23.48 5.65
CA GLU A 44 4.79 24.82 5.99
C GLU A 44 5.83 25.89 5.66
N GLU A 45 7.10 25.72 6.09
CA GLU A 45 8.21 26.66 5.83
C GLU A 45 8.53 26.84 4.35
N LEU A 46 8.33 25.78 3.52
CA LEU A 46 8.60 25.81 2.09
C LEU A 46 7.37 26.19 1.26
N GLY A 47 6.21 26.36 1.87
CA GLY A 47 4.94 26.58 1.15
C GLY A 47 4.58 25.41 0.23
N ILE A 48 4.87 24.17 0.65
CA ILE A 48 4.53 22.96 -0.10
C ILE A 48 3.17 22.45 0.35
N ASN A 49 2.20 22.53 -0.57
CA ASN A 49 0.90 21.92 -0.41
C ASN A 49 0.85 20.62 -1.27
N PRO A 50 0.67 19.43 -0.68
CA PRO A 50 0.60 18.17 -1.44
C PRO A 50 -0.53 18.10 -2.47
N MET A 51 -1.56 18.93 -2.32
CA MET A 51 -2.67 19.01 -3.28
C MET A 51 -2.35 19.86 -4.52
N GLU A 52 -1.30 20.68 -4.46
CA GLU A 52 -0.95 21.66 -5.49
C GLU A 52 0.44 21.43 -6.10
N CYS A 53 1.30 20.67 -5.43
CA CYS A 53 2.62 20.34 -5.94
C CYS A 53 2.61 18.96 -6.62
N ASP A 54 3.53 18.75 -7.56
CA ASP A 54 3.81 17.45 -8.13
C ASP A 54 4.76 16.61 -7.24
N TRP A 55 4.86 15.31 -7.56
CA TRP A 55 5.72 14.39 -6.85
C TRP A 55 7.20 14.79 -6.90
N ASN A 56 7.69 15.29 -8.05
CA ASN A 56 9.11 15.66 -8.20
C ASN A 56 9.49 16.78 -7.22
N CYS A 57 8.65 17.82 -7.15
CA CYS A 57 8.83 18.90 -6.20
C CYS A 57 8.77 18.38 -4.76
N PHE A 58 7.79 17.55 -4.43
CA PHE A 58 7.66 16.95 -3.09
C PHE A 58 8.88 16.08 -2.74
N LEU A 59 9.30 15.20 -3.64
CA LEU A 59 10.46 14.33 -3.47
C LEU A 59 11.74 15.14 -3.22
N LEU A 60 12.02 16.14 -4.05
CA LEU A 60 13.25 16.93 -3.94
C LEU A 60 13.26 17.88 -2.74
N CYS A 61 12.11 18.36 -2.32
CA CYS A 61 12.00 19.34 -1.24
C CYS A 61 11.83 18.74 0.13
N VAL A 62 11.05 17.67 0.28
CA VAL A 62 10.67 17.08 1.57
C VAL A 62 11.55 15.88 1.93
N SER A 63 11.85 14.98 0.98
CA SER A 63 12.62 13.77 1.29
C SER A 63 13.99 14.01 1.93
N PRO A 64 14.74 15.09 1.61
CA PRO A 64 16.05 15.35 2.23
C PRO A 64 16.02 15.58 3.74
N THR A 65 14.88 15.96 4.27
CA THR A 65 14.71 16.33 5.68
C THR A 65 14.17 15.20 6.55
N VAL A 66 13.57 14.20 5.92
CA VAL A 66 12.98 13.04 6.57
C VAL A 66 14.01 11.89 6.65
N ASN A 67 13.96 11.10 7.72
CA ASN A 67 14.78 9.89 7.82
C ASN A 67 14.46 8.95 6.65
N LYS A 68 15.52 8.41 6.01
CA LYS A 68 15.41 7.54 4.82
C LYS A 68 14.44 6.37 5.04
N LYS A 69 14.55 5.65 6.15
CA LYS A 69 13.67 4.50 6.47
C LYS A 69 12.22 4.92 6.68
N ALA A 70 12.01 6.06 7.33
CA ALA A 70 10.66 6.60 7.55
C ALA A 70 10.03 7.05 6.22
N PHE A 71 10.79 7.67 5.33
CA PHE A 71 10.28 8.09 4.02
C PHE A 71 9.92 6.88 3.15
N GLU A 72 10.75 5.82 3.15
CA GLU A 72 10.44 4.53 2.51
C GLU A 72 9.15 3.92 3.09
N ALA A 73 9.01 3.89 4.41
CA ALA A 73 7.81 3.37 5.07
C ALA A 73 6.54 4.15 4.68
N LEU A 74 6.63 5.47 4.55
CA LEU A 74 5.52 6.33 4.11
C LEU A 74 5.11 6.05 2.66
N ILE A 75 6.07 5.84 1.74
CA ILE A 75 5.78 5.42 0.37
C ILE A 75 5.04 4.07 0.38
N LEU A 76 5.62 3.08 1.08
CA LEU A 76 5.10 1.71 1.07
C LEU A 76 3.73 1.57 1.75
N ALA A 77 3.45 2.41 2.75
CA ALA A 77 2.14 2.52 3.39
C ALA A 77 1.09 3.29 2.57
N GLY A 78 1.46 3.90 1.44
CA GLY A 78 0.54 4.64 0.57
C GLY A 78 0.25 6.07 1.01
N CYS A 79 1.05 6.64 1.93
CA CYS A 79 0.82 8.02 2.39
C CYS A 79 0.91 9.06 1.26
N PHE A 80 1.52 8.71 0.14
CA PHE A 80 1.78 9.57 -1.02
C PHE A 80 0.94 9.22 -2.25
N ASP A 81 -0.06 8.33 -2.14
CA ASP A 81 -0.92 7.91 -3.25
C ASP A 81 -1.71 9.07 -3.88
N CYS A 82 -1.83 10.20 -3.18
CA CYS A 82 -2.40 11.43 -3.72
C CYS A 82 -1.70 11.92 -5.00
N PHE A 83 -0.42 11.59 -5.21
CA PHE A 83 0.32 11.93 -6.42
C PHE A 83 -0.02 11.04 -7.63
N LYS A 84 -0.78 9.96 -7.44
CA LYS A 84 -1.23 9.04 -8.51
C LYS A 84 -0.07 8.42 -9.31
N ILE A 85 1.02 8.14 -8.65
CA ILE A 85 2.22 7.48 -9.19
C ILE A 85 2.35 6.12 -8.49
N PRO A 86 2.73 5.05 -9.20
CA PRO A 86 2.99 3.75 -8.59
C PRO A 86 3.98 3.84 -7.43
N ARG A 87 3.70 3.18 -6.32
CA ARG A 87 4.62 3.15 -5.14
C ARG A 87 5.97 2.55 -5.51
N THR A 88 6.00 1.58 -6.43
CA THR A 88 7.25 1.02 -6.99
C THR A 88 8.08 2.09 -7.69
N GLN A 89 7.45 2.98 -8.46
CA GLN A 89 8.12 4.11 -9.10
C GLN A 89 8.64 5.12 -8.06
N MET A 90 7.81 5.50 -7.09
CA MET A 90 8.22 6.39 -6.00
C MET A 90 9.44 5.85 -5.24
N MET A 91 9.45 4.54 -4.95
CA MET A 91 10.56 3.87 -4.30
C MET A 91 11.83 3.89 -5.15
N HIS A 92 11.72 3.65 -6.47
CA HIS A 92 12.83 3.73 -7.40
C HIS A 92 13.44 5.15 -7.41
N GLU A 93 12.62 6.16 -7.62
CA GLU A 93 13.05 7.56 -7.67
C GLU A 93 13.66 8.02 -6.35
N PHE A 94 13.04 7.67 -5.22
CA PHE A 94 13.63 7.94 -3.92
C PHE A 94 14.96 7.20 -3.71
N SER A 95 15.12 5.98 -4.25
CA SER A 95 16.37 5.22 -4.15
C SER A 95 17.55 5.94 -4.79
N VAL A 96 17.32 6.70 -5.85
CA VAL A 96 18.32 7.55 -6.52
C VAL A 96 18.62 8.80 -5.68
N ILE A 97 17.58 9.50 -5.25
CA ILE A 97 17.74 10.76 -4.48
C ILE A 97 18.42 10.53 -3.13
N LYS A 98 18.16 9.39 -2.47
CA LYS A 98 18.80 9.11 -1.17
C LYS A 98 20.32 8.97 -1.24
N GLU A 99 20.90 8.63 -2.41
CA GLU A 99 22.34 8.46 -2.61
C GLU A 99 23.09 9.79 -2.81
N LEU A 100 22.36 10.87 -3.02
CA LEU A 100 22.94 12.21 -3.14
C LEU A 100 23.48 12.69 -1.78
N SER A 101 24.58 13.43 -1.82
CA SER A 101 25.16 14.09 -0.64
C SER A 101 24.22 15.18 -0.11
N LYS A 102 24.42 15.58 1.16
CA LYS A 102 23.64 16.65 1.81
C LYS A 102 23.69 17.95 0.97
N ARG A 103 24.86 18.28 0.41
CA ARG A 103 25.06 19.51 -0.36
C ARG A 103 24.32 19.47 -1.69
N GLU A 104 24.35 18.34 -2.40
CA GLU A 104 23.60 18.09 -3.62
C GLU A 104 22.10 18.21 -3.37
N LYS A 105 21.60 17.57 -2.32
CA LYS A 105 20.18 17.67 -1.90
C LYS A 105 19.77 19.09 -1.54
N THR A 106 20.61 19.84 -0.86
CA THR A 106 20.32 21.25 -0.51
C THR A 106 20.20 22.10 -1.78
N TRP A 107 21.09 21.89 -2.75
CA TRP A 107 21.03 22.61 -4.02
C TRP A 107 19.77 22.24 -4.82
N LEU A 108 19.46 20.94 -4.95
CA LEU A 108 18.26 20.46 -5.65
C LEU A 108 16.99 21.00 -5.05
N ARG A 109 16.91 21.03 -3.71
CA ARG A 109 15.77 21.60 -2.99
C ARG A 109 15.52 23.06 -3.38
N SER A 110 16.56 23.89 -3.35
CA SER A 110 16.43 25.30 -3.75
C SER A 110 16.06 25.44 -5.23
N TYR A 111 16.67 24.62 -6.09
CA TYR A 111 16.43 24.65 -7.53
C TYR A 111 15.00 24.23 -7.88
N ALA A 112 14.48 23.14 -7.25
CA ALA A 112 13.14 22.66 -7.48
C ALA A 112 12.04 23.64 -7.01
N LEU A 113 12.31 24.43 -5.97
CA LEU A 113 11.41 25.49 -5.53
C LEU A 113 11.33 26.66 -6.52
N ASP A 114 12.47 26.99 -7.13
CA ASP A 114 12.56 28.08 -8.11
C ASP A 114 11.99 27.66 -9.48
N LYS A 115 12.18 26.37 -9.86
CA LYS A 115 11.75 25.81 -11.14
C LYS A 115 10.72 24.70 -10.96
N ARG A 116 9.54 25.04 -10.49
CA ARG A 116 8.42 24.09 -10.36
C ARG A 116 8.06 23.47 -11.70
N GLY A 117 7.78 22.18 -11.72
CA GLY A 117 7.40 21.41 -12.90
C GLY A 117 8.57 20.78 -13.67
N SER A 118 9.83 20.98 -13.25
CA SER A 118 10.96 20.22 -13.80
C SER A 118 10.98 18.79 -13.30
N THR A 119 11.38 17.86 -14.16
CA THR A 119 11.61 16.47 -13.79
C THR A 119 12.86 16.32 -12.90
N VAL A 120 12.93 15.23 -12.14
CA VAL A 120 14.13 14.94 -11.33
C VAL A 120 15.38 14.82 -12.22
N SER A 121 15.27 14.20 -13.39
CA SER A 121 16.38 14.06 -14.35
C SER A 121 16.90 15.42 -14.80
N GLU A 122 16.01 16.33 -15.22
CA GLU A 122 16.38 17.70 -15.61
C GLU A 122 17.07 18.45 -14.45
N CYS A 123 16.56 18.33 -13.24
CA CYS A 123 17.19 18.95 -12.07
C CYS A 123 18.59 18.41 -11.80
N LEU A 124 18.82 17.10 -11.97
CA LEU A 124 20.13 16.47 -11.79
C LEU A 124 21.11 16.90 -12.90
N GLU A 125 20.66 16.95 -14.16
CA GLU A 125 21.47 17.43 -15.28
C GLU A 125 21.88 18.88 -15.10
N ASP A 126 20.95 19.74 -14.70
CA ASP A 126 21.23 21.15 -14.46
C ASP A 126 22.15 21.37 -13.25
N MET A 127 22.09 20.47 -12.26
CA MET A 127 23.05 20.44 -11.14
C MET A 127 24.46 20.14 -11.65
N ILE A 128 24.64 19.19 -12.58
CA ILE A 128 25.94 18.91 -13.22
C ILE A 128 26.43 20.15 -13.97
N LYS A 129 25.59 20.74 -14.83
CA LYS A 129 25.92 21.94 -15.59
C LYS A 129 26.34 23.09 -14.68
N ALA A 130 25.60 23.33 -13.59
CA ALA A 130 25.92 24.36 -12.62
C ALA A 130 27.24 24.09 -11.88
N SER A 131 27.60 22.81 -11.67
CA SER A 131 28.88 22.42 -11.03
C SER A 131 30.08 22.59 -11.94
N MET A 132 29.90 22.54 -13.27
CA MET A 132 30.95 22.74 -14.28
C MET A 132 31.18 24.20 -14.64
N ASN A 133 30.27 25.09 -14.24
CA ASN A 133 30.39 26.50 -14.56
C ASN A 133 31.56 27.13 -13.79
N LYS A 134 32.55 27.65 -14.56
CA LYS A 134 33.79 28.22 -14.00
C LYS A 134 33.61 29.56 -13.29
N ASP A 135 32.50 30.22 -13.52
CA ASP A 135 32.21 31.56 -12.95
C ASP A 135 31.76 31.53 -11.49
N LYS A 136 31.55 30.33 -10.92
CA LYS A 136 31.19 30.17 -9.51
C LYS A 136 32.43 29.78 -8.69
N ASN A 137 32.81 30.64 -7.76
CA ASN A 137 33.94 30.42 -6.85
C ASN A 137 33.85 29.15 -5.98
N ARG A 138 32.72 28.47 -5.96
CA ARG A 138 32.51 27.19 -5.21
C ARG A 138 31.60 26.27 -6.01
N PRO A 139 32.16 25.19 -6.60
CA PRO A 139 31.34 24.18 -7.28
C PRO A 139 30.38 23.48 -6.29
N ILE A 140 29.23 23.03 -6.77
CA ILE A 140 28.21 22.34 -5.94
C ILE A 140 28.82 21.06 -5.36
N PHE A 141 29.61 20.34 -6.15
CA PHE A 141 30.32 19.14 -5.74
C PHE A 141 31.68 19.03 -6.44
N ARG A 142 32.51 18.08 -5.99
CA ARG A 142 33.83 17.84 -6.59
C ARG A 142 33.70 17.22 -7.96
N LYS A 143 34.74 17.39 -8.82
CA LYS A 143 34.78 16.83 -10.18
C LYS A 143 34.65 15.32 -10.22
N ASP A 144 35.20 14.62 -9.20
CA ASP A 144 35.09 13.18 -9.04
C ASP A 144 33.66 12.68 -8.77
N ARG A 145 32.77 13.55 -8.32
CA ARG A 145 31.35 13.26 -8.10
C ARG A 145 30.51 13.31 -9.40
N VAL A 146 31.00 14.00 -10.44
CA VAL A 146 30.25 14.13 -11.71
C VAL A 146 29.90 12.77 -12.31
N PRO A 147 30.83 11.80 -12.46
CA PRO A 147 30.47 10.47 -12.95
C PRO A 147 29.42 9.77 -12.09
N VAL A 148 29.54 9.88 -10.76
CA VAL A 148 28.59 9.25 -9.84
C VAL A 148 27.18 9.83 -10.02
N VAL A 149 27.04 11.15 -10.16
CA VAL A 149 25.73 11.77 -10.41
C VAL A 149 25.21 11.39 -11.81
N GLN A 150 26.11 11.26 -12.81
CA GLN A 150 25.72 10.79 -14.14
C GLN A 150 25.19 9.33 -14.09
N ASP A 151 25.81 8.45 -13.30
CA ASP A 151 25.33 7.08 -13.10
C ASP A 151 23.97 7.06 -12.38
N LEU A 152 23.73 7.98 -11.44
CA LEU A 152 22.43 8.15 -10.81
C LEU A 152 21.35 8.59 -11.81
N ILE A 153 21.66 9.52 -12.74
CA ILE A 153 20.74 9.92 -13.81
C ILE A 153 20.42 8.73 -14.72
N ASN A 154 21.45 7.97 -15.10
CA ASN A 154 21.28 6.76 -15.92
C ASN A 154 20.40 5.72 -15.19
N SER A 155 20.64 5.50 -13.91
CA SER A 155 19.83 4.61 -13.07
C SER A 155 18.38 5.08 -12.93
N TYR A 156 18.17 6.38 -12.77
CA TYR A 156 16.84 7.00 -12.72
C TYR A 156 16.05 6.77 -14.00
N SER A 157 16.70 7.00 -15.15
CA SER A 157 16.07 6.91 -16.47
C SER A 157 15.89 5.48 -16.97
N ASN A 158 16.68 4.53 -16.48
CA ASN A 158 16.70 3.13 -16.93
C ASN A 158 16.57 2.17 -15.74
N PRO A 159 15.37 2.06 -15.13
CA PRO A 159 15.11 1.07 -14.09
C PRO A 159 15.26 -0.34 -14.67
N GLY A 160 16.01 -1.21 -13.99
CA GLY A 160 16.21 -2.59 -14.42
C GLY A 160 14.99 -3.52 -14.23
N TYR A 161 13.83 -2.96 -13.86
CA TYR A 161 12.61 -3.68 -13.53
C TYR A 161 11.36 -2.81 -13.82
N SER A 162 10.18 -3.45 -13.85
CA SER A 162 8.92 -2.73 -14.03
C SER A 162 8.62 -1.82 -12.85
N LEU A 163 8.18 -0.60 -13.13
CA LEU A 163 7.75 0.39 -12.13
C LEU A 163 6.24 0.37 -11.89
N THR A 164 5.57 -0.73 -12.22
CA THR A 164 4.14 -0.92 -11.97
C THR A 164 3.91 -1.67 -10.66
N ASP A 165 2.89 -1.28 -9.94
CA ASP A 165 2.47 -1.98 -8.73
C ASP A 165 1.64 -3.21 -9.10
N SER A 166 1.82 -4.31 -8.34
CA SER A 166 0.87 -5.42 -8.32
C SER A 166 0.04 -5.37 -7.04
N PHE A 167 -1.21 -5.81 -7.10
CA PHE A 167 -2.11 -5.78 -5.94
C PHE A 167 -1.57 -6.62 -4.78
N SER A 168 -0.98 -7.78 -5.04
CA SER A 168 -0.39 -8.61 -3.98
C SER A 168 0.81 -7.93 -3.31
N TRP A 169 1.63 -7.21 -4.09
CA TRP A 169 2.74 -6.45 -3.54
C TRP A 169 2.24 -5.30 -2.68
N LEU A 170 1.25 -4.52 -3.16
CA LEU A 170 0.63 -3.42 -2.41
C LEU A 170 0.02 -3.93 -1.10
N ALA A 171 -0.83 -4.98 -1.16
CA ALA A 171 -1.44 -5.58 0.02
C ALA A 171 -0.40 -6.06 1.04
N LYS A 172 0.71 -6.65 0.56
CA LYS A 172 1.82 -7.06 1.44
C LYS A 172 2.47 -5.85 2.10
N GLN A 173 2.78 -4.78 1.34
CA GLN A 173 3.39 -3.58 1.91
C GLN A 173 2.48 -2.94 2.96
N GLU A 174 1.20 -2.79 2.69
CA GLU A 174 0.25 -2.26 3.66
C GLU A 174 0.18 -3.13 4.92
N ASN A 175 0.12 -4.45 4.79
CA ASN A 175 0.15 -5.36 5.95
C ASN A 175 1.46 -5.22 6.76
N ASP A 176 2.60 -5.08 6.09
CA ASP A 176 3.91 -4.96 6.76
C ASP A 176 4.04 -3.62 7.53
N TYR A 177 3.46 -2.53 7.02
CA TYR A 177 3.61 -1.19 7.57
C TYR A 177 2.38 -0.65 8.34
N LEU A 178 1.17 -1.11 8.04
CA LEU A 178 -0.07 -0.71 8.71
C LEU A 178 -0.69 -1.83 9.55
N GLY A 179 -0.25 -3.09 9.34
CA GLY A 179 -0.85 -4.27 9.95
C GLY A 179 -2.14 -4.75 9.27
N ILE A 180 -2.60 -4.05 8.25
CA ILE A 180 -3.80 -4.36 7.48
C ILE A 180 -3.67 -3.78 6.08
N SER A 181 -4.21 -4.47 5.07
CA SER A 181 -4.36 -3.91 3.73
C SER A 181 -5.63 -3.06 3.67
N LEU A 182 -5.50 -1.81 3.22
CA LEU A 182 -6.59 -0.82 3.21
C LEU A 182 -7.03 -0.42 1.80
N THR A 183 -6.10 -0.42 0.84
CA THR A 183 -6.37 0.13 -0.51
C THR A 183 -6.56 -0.93 -1.57
N CYS A 184 -6.16 -2.17 -1.30
CA CYS A 184 -6.27 -3.29 -2.24
C CYS A 184 -6.40 -4.62 -1.51
N ASN A 185 -6.91 -5.62 -2.22
CA ASN A 185 -6.97 -7.00 -1.75
C ASN A 185 -6.23 -7.88 -2.77
N LYS A 186 -5.63 -8.96 -2.28
CA LYS A 186 -4.93 -9.92 -3.14
C LYS A 186 -5.85 -10.57 -4.17
N VAL A 187 -7.15 -10.60 -3.89
CA VAL A 187 -8.18 -11.10 -4.82
C VAL A 187 -8.23 -10.30 -6.12
N ASP A 188 -7.87 -9.01 -6.08
CA ASP A 188 -7.92 -8.10 -7.23
C ASP A 188 -6.92 -8.47 -8.34
N GLU A 189 -5.97 -9.39 -8.09
CA GLU A 189 -5.07 -9.95 -9.11
C GLU A 189 -5.70 -11.06 -9.96
N TYR A 190 -6.83 -11.58 -9.51
CA TYR A 190 -7.45 -12.77 -10.14
C TYR A 190 -8.69 -12.39 -10.93
N ASN A 191 -9.02 -13.22 -11.91
CA ASN A 191 -10.30 -13.13 -12.58
C ASN A 191 -11.42 -13.55 -11.61
N THR A 192 -12.30 -12.61 -11.28
CA THR A 192 -13.43 -12.79 -10.36
C THR A 192 -14.79 -12.93 -11.06
N ASP A 193 -14.84 -13.04 -12.39
CA ASP A 193 -16.10 -13.12 -13.19
C ASP A 193 -17.01 -14.27 -12.76
N MET A 194 -16.47 -15.28 -12.11
CA MET A 194 -17.26 -16.40 -11.58
C MET A 194 -17.94 -16.09 -10.23
N SER A 195 -17.60 -15.00 -9.57
CA SER A 195 -18.33 -14.52 -8.37
C SER A 195 -19.64 -13.86 -8.82
N ASN A 196 -20.68 -13.98 -7.99
CA ASN A 196 -21.95 -13.33 -8.25
C ASN A 196 -22.32 -12.26 -7.23
N CYS A 197 -21.48 -12.06 -6.23
CA CYS A 197 -21.56 -10.93 -5.33
C CYS A 197 -20.21 -10.66 -4.63
N SER A 198 -20.02 -9.44 -4.17
CA SER A 198 -18.94 -9.04 -3.29
C SER A 198 -19.23 -9.38 -1.81
N CYS A 199 -18.22 -9.34 -0.97
CA CYS A 199 -18.40 -9.50 0.47
C CYS A 199 -19.35 -8.44 1.05
N LYS A 200 -19.27 -7.19 0.59
CA LYS A 200 -20.14 -6.10 1.02
C LYS A 200 -21.61 -6.33 0.64
N GLU A 201 -21.87 -6.76 -0.59
CA GLU A 201 -23.24 -7.12 -1.02
C GLU A 201 -23.76 -8.30 -0.21
N PHE A 202 -22.93 -9.33 0.04
CA PHE A 202 -23.31 -10.42 0.93
C PHE A 202 -23.68 -9.91 2.33
N VAL A 203 -22.86 -9.08 2.97
CA VAL A 203 -23.16 -8.52 4.30
C VAL A 203 -24.44 -7.69 4.26
N ASN A 204 -24.70 -6.95 3.20
CA ASN A 204 -25.90 -6.14 3.00
C ASN A 204 -27.17 -6.95 2.63
N GLY A 205 -27.09 -8.28 2.64
CA GLY A 205 -28.28 -9.11 2.48
C GLY A 205 -28.51 -9.68 1.06
N PHE A 206 -27.48 -9.68 0.20
CA PHE A 206 -27.58 -10.31 -1.12
C PHE A 206 -28.07 -11.77 -1.02
N GLU A 207 -29.07 -12.10 -1.81
CA GLU A 207 -29.64 -13.45 -1.95
C GLU A 207 -29.65 -13.87 -3.41
N SER A 208 -29.44 -15.15 -3.64
CA SER A 208 -29.50 -15.75 -4.98
C SER A 208 -30.11 -17.16 -4.93
N THR A 209 -31.00 -17.44 -5.85
CA THR A 209 -31.61 -18.77 -6.01
C THR A 209 -30.62 -19.84 -6.49
N HIS A 210 -29.53 -19.40 -7.14
CA HIS A 210 -28.48 -20.27 -7.67
C HIS A 210 -27.29 -20.44 -6.70
N GLY A 211 -27.45 -19.95 -5.46
CA GLY A 211 -26.39 -19.93 -4.47
C GLY A 211 -25.50 -18.68 -4.55
N ILE A 212 -24.66 -18.52 -3.57
CA ILE A 212 -23.76 -17.37 -3.40
C ILE A 212 -22.35 -17.83 -3.74
N VAL A 213 -21.67 -17.03 -4.56
CA VAL A 213 -20.29 -17.29 -5.01
C VAL A 213 -19.46 -16.06 -4.70
N LEU A 214 -18.48 -16.22 -3.82
CA LEU A 214 -17.56 -15.17 -3.37
C LEU A 214 -16.14 -15.47 -3.82
N ALA A 215 -15.47 -14.50 -4.42
CA ALA A 215 -14.03 -14.53 -4.62
C ALA A 215 -13.37 -13.81 -3.45
N VAL A 216 -12.55 -14.52 -2.64
CA VAL A 216 -12.05 -13.98 -1.37
C VAL A 216 -10.62 -14.43 -1.08
N GLN A 217 -9.91 -13.61 -0.30
CA GLN A 217 -8.72 -14.01 0.42
C GLN A 217 -9.10 -14.54 1.80
N ILE A 218 -8.54 -15.67 2.19
CA ILE A 218 -8.70 -16.22 3.54
C ILE A 218 -7.79 -15.45 4.51
N GLU A 219 -8.38 -14.77 5.48
CA GLU A 219 -7.65 -13.99 6.48
C GLU A 219 -7.31 -14.81 7.73
N ARG A 220 -8.30 -15.59 8.20
CA ARG A 220 -8.14 -16.39 9.42
C ARG A 220 -8.90 -17.69 9.33
N VAL A 221 -8.29 -18.75 9.86
CA VAL A 221 -8.92 -20.08 9.98
C VAL A 221 -8.86 -20.56 11.42
N ARG A 222 -10.02 -20.83 12.00
CA ARG A 222 -10.13 -21.37 13.34
C ARG A 222 -10.80 -22.75 13.31
N GLU A 223 -10.00 -23.80 13.47
CA GLU A 223 -10.51 -25.18 13.62
C GLU A 223 -11.27 -25.36 14.94
N TRP A 224 -12.35 -26.11 14.88
CA TRP A 224 -13.15 -26.47 16.04
C TRP A 224 -13.46 -27.94 16.03
N LYS A 225 -13.23 -28.63 17.18
CA LYS A 225 -13.63 -30.02 17.35
C LYS A 225 -15.07 -30.08 17.89
N ILE A 226 -15.94 -30.76 17.14
CA ILE A 226 -17.36 -30.90 17.47
C ILE A 226 -17.51 -31.74 18.72
N LYS A 227 -18.16 -31.21 19.78
CA LYS A 227 -18.29 -31.86 21.09
C LYS A 227 -19.53 -32.74 21.19
N ASN A 228 -20.61 -32.45 20.43
CA ASN A 228 -21.92 -33.10 20.55
C ASN A 228 -22.54 -33.38 19.16
N GLY A 229 -23.52 -34.26 19.10
CA GLY A 229 -24.27 -34.59 17.89
C GLY A 229 -23.64 -35.70 17.05
N ARG A 230 -24.20 -35.91 15.85
CA ARG A 230 -23.77 -36.99 14.91
C ARG A 230 -22.33 -36.89 14.45
N ALA A 231 -21.81 -35.67 14.34
CA ALA A 231 -20.42 -35.38 13.93
C ALA A 231 -19.45 -35.25 15.12
N LYS A 232 -19.78 -35.75 16.32
CA LYS A 232 -18.93 -35.68 17.49
C LYS A 232 -17.53 -36.23 17.22
N GLY A 233 -16.52 -35.45 17.58
CA GLY A 233 -15.10 -35.79 17.38
C GLY A 233 -14.53 -35.34 16.05
N GLN A 234 -15.35 -35.02 15.07
CA GLN A 234 -14.91 -34.45 13.78
C GLN A 234 -14.50 -32.97 13.96
N LYS A 235 -13.71 -32.47 13.00
CA LYS A 235 -13.29 -31.07 12.94
C LYS A 235 -14.14 -30.31 11.93
N MET A 236 -14.49 -29.09 12.27
CA MET A 236 -15.05 -28.06 11.39
C MET A 236 -14.20 -26.80 11.49
N ALA A 237 -14.46 -25.80 10.67
CA ALA A 237 -13.75 -24.53 10.76
C ALA A 237 -14.70 -23.32 10.71
N PHE A 238 -14.29 -22.27 11.41
CA PHE A 238 -14.79 -20.91 11.23
C PHE A 238 -13.73 -20.11 10.51
N VAL A 239 -14.13 -19.43 9.46
CA VAL A 239 -13.22 -18.74 8.55
C VAL A 239 -13.61 -17.27 8.46
N THR A 240 -12.61 -16.41 8.52
CA THR A 240 -12.72 -15.01 8.14
C THR A 240 -12.09 -14.86 6.77
N ALA A 241 -12.79 -14.19 5.86
CA ALA A 241 -12.30 -13.94 4.51
C ALA A 241 -12.74 -12.56 4.02
N SER A 242 -11.98 -11.97 3.11
CA SER A 242 -12.24 -10.63 2.56
C SER A 242 -12.07 -10.57 1.04
N ASP A 243 -12.70 -9.58 0.46
CA ASP A 243 -12.35 -9.02 -0.83
C ASP A 243 -12.03 -7.52 -0.67
N SER A 244 -11.85 -6.78 -1.76
CA SER A 244 -11.62 -5.33 -1.72
C SER A 244 -12.78 -4.50 -1.16
N SER A 245 -13.97 -5.10 -1.00
CA SER A 245 -15.17 -4.40 -0.54
C SER A 245 -15.37 -4.45 0.97
N CYS A 246 -15.11 -5.59 1.63
CA CYS A 246 -15.10 -5.75 3.10
C CYS A 246 -14.66 -7.18 3.51
N SER A 247 -14.64 -7.43 4.83
CA SER A 247 -14.39 -8.74 5.44
C SER A 247 -15.69 -9.42 5.91
N ILE A 248 -15.73 -10.75 5.86
CA ILE A 248 -16.80 -11.60 6.39
C ILE A 248 -16.21 -12.49 7.49
N ASP A 249 -16.67 -12.31 8.74
CA ASP A 249 -16.12 -13.00 9.92
C ASP A 249 -16.80 -14.34 10.24
N ASN A 250 -17.93 -14.63 9.61
CA ASN A 250 -18.80 -15.74 10.01
C ASN A 250 -19.04 -16.75 8.86
N ILE A 251 -17.95 -17.19 8.24
CA ILE A 251 -17.99 -18.29 7.26
C ILE A 251 -17.86 -19.61 8.03
N THR A 252 -18.88 -20.44 7.94
CA THR A 252 -18.90 -21.77 8.58
C THR A 252 -18.60 -22.86 7.55
N VAL A 253 -17.59 -23.68 7.88
CA VAL A 253 -17.17 -24.84 7.10
C VAL A 253 -17.42 -26.09 7.92
N PHE A 254 -18.50 -26.82 7.61
CA PHE A 254 -18.85 -28.03 8.34
C PHE A 254 -17.84 -29.16 8.10
N SER A 255 -17.93 -30.22 8.88
CA SER A 255 -16.94 -31.29 8.93
C SER A 255 -16.66 -31.95 7.58
N ASP A 256 -17.68 -32.20 6.78
CA ASP A 256 -17.56 -32.85 5.48
C ASP A 256 -16.85 -31.95 4.47
N GLU A 257 -17.23 -30.66 4.41
CA GLU A 257 -16.58 -29.65 3.59
C GLU A 257 -15.16 -29.36 4.09
N TRP A 258 -14.96 -29.32 5.40
CA TRP A 258 -13.63 -29.10 5.97
C TRP A 258 -12.66 -30.24 5.59
N ALA A 259 -13.11 -31.50 5.71
CA ALA A 259 -12.30 -32.64 5.29
C ALA A 259 -11.87 -32.59 3.82
N LYS A 260 -12.77 -32.08 2.94
CA LYS A 260 -12.51 -31.95 1.48
C LYS A 260 -11.62 -30.78 1.13
N TYR A 261 -11.86 -29.61 1.74
CA TYR A 261 -11.32 -28.34 1.25
C TYR A 261 -10.25 -27.70 2.15
N LYS A 262 -9.89 -28.31 3.30
CA LYS A 262 -8.87 -27.78 4.24
C LYS A 262 -7.53 -27.46 3.59
N LYS A 263 -7.18 -28.14 2.47
CA LYS A 263 -5.94 -27.87 1.73
C LYS A 263 -6.02 -26.57 0.90
N LEU A 264 -7.20 -26.05 0.63
CA LEU A 264 -7.43 -24.79 -0.05
C LEU A 264 -7.75 -23.65 0.92
N ILE A 265 -8.31 -23.98 2.09
CA ILE A 265 -8.77 -22.99 3.07
C ILE A 265 -7.67 -22.81 4.12
N TYR A 266 -6.68 -21.97 3.82
CA TYR A 266 -5.61 -21.58 4.75
C TYR A 266 -5.34 -20.08 4.62
N GLU A 267 -4.82 -19.48 5.69
CA GLU A 267 -4.58 -18.04 5.80
C GLU A 267 -3.66 -17.53 4.66
N GLY A 268 -4.08 -16.47 4.00
CA GLY A 268 -3.38 -15.85 2.87
C GLY A 268 -3.68 -16.46 1.50
N ASN A 269 -4.45 -17.57 1.41
CA ASN A 269 -4.87 -18.12 0.12
C ASN A 269 -6.06 -17.37 -0.47
N THR A 270 -6.15 -17.31 -1.80
CA THR A 270 -7.25 -16.72 -2.56
C THR A 270 -8.09 -17.81 -3.20
N VAL A 271 -9.38 -17.82 -2.93
CA VAL A 271 -10.29 -18.90 -3.30
C VAL A 271 -11.65 -18.37 -3.75
N LEU A 272 -12.30 -19.16 -4.59
CA LEU A 272 -13.70 -19.00 -4.91
C LEU A 272 -14.52 -19.88 -3.95
N LEU A 273 -15.35 -19.26 -3.12
CA LEU A 273 -16.22 -19.95 -2.18
C LEU A 273 -17.65 -19.98 -2.71
N ARG A 274 -18.22 -21.19 -2.85
CA ARG A 274 -19.62 -21.39 -3.21
C ARG A 274 -20.40 -21.87 -1.99
N GLY A 275 -21.56 -21.27 -1.73
CA GLY A 275 -22.35 -21.60 -0.56
C GLY A 275 -23.72 -20.95 -0.53
N SER A 276 -24.23 -20.80 0.67
CA SER A 276 -25.54 -20.19 0.93
C SER A 276 -25.50 -19.37 2.22
N ARG A 277 -26.46 -18.46 2.37
CA ARG A 277 -26.64 -17.74 3.62
C ARG A 277 -27.24 -18.66 4.70
N ASP A 278 -26.72 -18.58 5.90
CA ASP A 278 -27.36 -19.16 7.09
C ASP A 278 -28.58 -18.30 7.47
N LYS A 279 -29.76 -18.86 7.30
CA LYS A 279 -31.03 -18.15 7.60
C LYS A 279 -31.18 -17.80 9.09
N GLY A 280 -30.48 -18.50 9.98
CA GLY A 280 -30.59 -18.27 11.43
C GLY A 280 -29.58 -17.24 11.95
N ARG A 281 -28.36 -17.21 11.40
CA ARG A 281 -27.24 -16.42 11.92
C ARG A 281 -26.70 -15.40 10.92
N GLY A 282 -27.22 -15.37 9.69
CA GLY A 282 -26.78 -14.45 8.64
C GLY A 282 -25.39 -14.74 8.07
N GLY A 283 -24.69 -15.76 8.56
CA GLY A 283 -23.36 -16.14 8.10
C GLY A 283 -23.35 -16.87 6.75
N PHE A 284 -22.15 -17.09 6.21
CA PHE A 284 -21.95 -17.87 4.98
C PHE A 284 -21.70 -19.34 5.32
N LEU A 285 -22.49 -20.25 4.72
CA LEU A 285 -22.32 -21.70 4.83
C LEU A 285 -21.61 -22.23 3.59
N LEU A 286 -20.36 -22.68 3.76
CA LEU A 286 -19.57 -23.21 2.64
C LEU A 286 -20.14 -24.55 2.16
N LYS A 287 -20.20 -24.69 0.82
CA LYS A 287 -20.53 -25.94 0.11
C LYS A 287 -19.38 -26.43 -0.76
N ARG A 288 -18.64 -25.52 -1.39
CA ARG A 288 -17.52 -25.83 -2.26
C ARG A 288 -16.50 -24.72 -2.24
N ALA A 289 -15.21 -25.09 -2.31
CA ALA A 289 -14.11 -24.16 -2.49
C ALA A 289 -13.29 -24.57 -3.72
N GLU A 290 -12.84 -23.57 -4.49
CA GLU A 290 -12.00 -23.73 -5.66
C GLU A 290 -10.86 -22.72 -5.61
N GLN A 291 -9.68 -23.08 -6.15
CA GLN A 291 -8.58 -22.14 -6.27
C GLN A 291 -8.95 -21.07 -7.30
N LEU A 292 -8.75 -19.78 -6.97
CA LEU A 292 -8.82 -18.73 -7.97
C LEU A 292 -7.67 -18.90 -8.96
N ARG A 293 -7.97 -18.71 -10.24
CA ARG A 293 -6.99 -18.77 -11.32
C ARG A 293 -6.74 -17.38 -11.84
N SER A 294 -5.46 -17.08 -12.06
CA SER A 294 -5.01 -15.85 -12.75
C SER A 294 -5.41 -15.90 -14.23
#